data_815dab1f40f06a1394a6da8f5ed42cb8
#
_entry.id   815dab1f40f06a1394a6da8f5ed42cb8
#
_cell.length_a   1.000
_cell.length_b   1.000
_cell.length_c   1.000
_cell.angle_alpha   90.00
_cell.angle_beta   90.00
_cell.angle_gamma   90.00
#
_symmetry.space_group_name_H-M   'P 1'
#
loop_
_entity.id
_entity.type
_entity.pdbx_description
1 polymer ?
#
loop_
_entity_poly.entity_id
_entity_poly.type
_entity_poly.pdbx_seq_one_letter_code
_entity_poly.pdbx_strand_id
1 'polypeptide(L)'
;ASGEMINFTKLANDCQVPPSTVTEYVGLLEDTLVGFLLPAWTESRKRKAIRTAKFYFFDPGVTHMLAGTRTLDRNSHLYGKSFEQFIGMEIRAYLSYRRKKREFAYWRSTHGYEVDFLIGIETAIEVKASQKVSGRDLRGLKALKEENIFKNYILVSQDPINTRDDNFQALYWEKFLDDLWADKFCC
;
A
#
# COMPACT_ATOMS: atom_id res chain seq x y z
N ALA A 1 -1.36 -7.91 -11.73
CA ALA A 1 -2.13 -8.07 -10.49
C ALA A 1 -2.17 -6.76 -9.73
N SER A 2 -3.28 -6.48 -9.03
CA SER A 2 -3.41 -5.27 -8.19
C SER A 2 -2.44 -5.34 -7.00
N GLY A 3 -1.87 -4.20 -6.60
CA GLY A 3 -0.87 -4.13 -5.53
C GLY A 3 0.53 -4.61 -5.90
N GLU A 4 0.78 -4.85 -7.19
CA GLU A 4 2.08 -5.29 -7.69
C GLU A 4 2.78 -4.16 -8.44
N MET A 5 4.12 -4.21 -8.43
CA MET A 5 4.94 -3.31 -9.26
C MET A 5 4.62 -3.54 -10.74
N ILE A 6 4.24 -2.45 -11.42
CA ILE A 6 3.89 -2.53 -12.83
C ILE A 6 5.14 -2.53 -13.70
N ASN A 7 5.25 -3.53 -14.57
CA ASN A 7 6.30 -3.59 -15.58
C ASN A 7 5.67 -3.45 -16.98
N PHE A 8 5.70 -2.24 -17.51
CA PHE A 8 5.10 -1.90 -18.80
C PHE A 8 5.66 -2.74 -19.95
N THR A 9 6.97 -2.99 -19.96
CA THR A 9 7.61 -3.81 -21.01
C THR A 9 7.14 -5.26 -20.95
N LYS A 10 7.05 -5.83 -19.73
CA LYS A 10 6.54 -7.19 -19.57
C LYS A 10 5.08 -7.29 -20.01
N LEU A 11 4.22 -6.37 -19.57
CA LEU A 11 2.80 -6.33 -19.98
C LEU A 11 2.65 -6.19 -21.49
N ALA A 12 3.45 -5.33 -22.12
CA ALA A 12 3.47 -5.14 -23.57
C ALA A 12 3.80 -6.44 -24.31
N ASN A 13 4.82 -7.16 -23.83
CA ASN A 13 5.20 -8.45 -24.40
C ASN A 13 4.11 -9.50 -24.20
N ASP A 14 3.54 -9.60 -22.98
CA ASP A 14 2.48 -10.57 -22.67
C ASP A 14 1.20 -10.34 -23.51
N CYS A 15 0.89 -9.06 -23.80
CA CYS A 15 -0.26 -8.65 -24.62
C CYS A 15 0.04 -8.53 -26.11
N GLN A 16 1.29 -8.68 -26.54
CA GLN A 16 1.74 -8.52 -27.93
C GLN A 16 1.40 -7.12 -28.52
N VAL A 17 1.56 -6.07 -27.73
CA VAL A 17 1.34 -4.68 -28.12
C VAL A 17 2.58 -3.82 -27.81
N PRO A 18 2.74 -2.63 -28.44
CA PRO A 18 3.80 -1.71 -28.06
C PRO A 18 3.71 -1.25 -26.59
N PRO A 19 4.85 -0.98 -25.91
CA PRO A 19 4.84 -0.44 -24.55
C PRO A 19 4.10 0.90 -24.40
N SER A 20 4.10 1.75 -25.45
CA SER A 20 3.33 2.99 -25.50
C SER A 20 1.83 2.75 -25.35
N THR A 21 1.32 1.72 -26.02
CA THR A 21 -0.09 1.33 -25.93
C THR A 21 -0.46 0.92 -24.48
N VAL A 22 0.39 0.15 -23.83
CA VAL A 22 0.16 -0.20 -22.40
C VAL A 22 0.16 1.05 -21.52
N THR A 23 1.08 1.99 -21.77
CA THR A 23 1.13 3.26 -21.03
C THR A 23 -0.15 4.07 -21.22
N GLU A 24 -0.66 4.17 -22.46
CA GLU A 24 -1.93 4.85 -22.77
C GLU A 24 -3.12 4.20 -22.05
N TYR A 25 -3.22 2.86 -22.07
CA TYR A 25 -4.30 2.15 -21.37
C TYR A 25 -4.23 2.33 -19.86
N VAL A 26 -3.05 2.29 -19.27
CA VAL A 26 -2.90 2.55 -17.83
C VAL A 26 -3.31 3.99 -17.50
N GLY A 27 -2.93 4.97 -18.33
CA GLY A 27 -3.40 6.36 -18.20
C GLY A 27 -4.92 6.47 -18.28
N LEU A 28 -5.57 5.77 -19.22
CA LEU A 28 -7.03 5.72 -19.30
C LEU A 28 -7.68 5.14 -18.03
N LEU A 29 -7.09 4.09 -17.43
CA LEU A 29 -7.58 3.53 -16.17
C LEU A 29 -7.45 4.53 -15.01
N GLU A 30 -6.41 5.38 -15.01
CA GLU A 30 -6.26 6.45 -14.01
C GLU A 30 -7.26 7.59 -14.26
N ASP A 31 -7.40 8.05 -15.49
CA ASP A 31 -8.31 9.15 -15.88
C ASP A 31 -9.78 8.78 -15.61
N THR A 32 -10.13 7.51 -15.78
CA THR A 32 -11.49 7.00 -15.50
C THR A 32 -11.68 6.55 -14.06
N LEU A 33 -10.68 6.73 -13.19
CA LEU A 33 -10.70 6.33 -11.78
C LEU A 33 -10.87 4.83 -11.53
N VAL A 34 -10.66 4.00 -12.55
CA VAL A 34 -10.74 2.53 -12.46
C VAL A 34 -9.50 1.95 -11.77
N GLY A 35 -8.38 2.66 -11.84
CA GLY A 35 -7.15 2.28 -11.16
C GLY A 35 -6.30 3.51 -10.83
N PHE A 36 -5.18 3.28 -10.19
CA PHE A 36 -4.18 4.32 -9.94
C PHE A 36 -2.79 3.73 -9.77
N LEU A 37 -1.78 4.54 -10.07
CA LEU A 37 -0.40 4.24 -9.78
C LEU A 37 -0.03 4.78 -8.40
N LEU A 38 0.51 3.90 -7.54
CA LEU A 38 1.11 4.29 -6.28
C LEU A 38 2.62 4.43 -6.49
N PRO A 39 3.18 5.65 -6.48
CA PRO A 39 4.59 5.87 -6.72
C PRO A 39 5.46 5.29 -5.60
N ALA A 40 6.69 4.97 -5.93
CA ALA A 40 7.69 4.59 -4.95
C ALA A 40 8.32 5.83 -4.33
N TRP A 41 8.41 5.87 -3.00
CA TRP A 41 9.19 6.87 -2.29
C TRP A 41 10.69 6.56 -2.43
N THR A 42 11.45 7.52 -2.95
CA THR A 42 12.84 7.31 -3.36
C THR A 42 13.86 8.10 -2.56
N GLU A 43 13.43 8.84 -1.54
CA GLU A 43 14.31 9.71 -0.74
C GLU A 43 15.07 8.98 0.36
N SER A 44 15.00 7.64 0.39
CA SER A 44 15.77 6.80 1.31
C SER A 44 17.26 6.99 1.11
N ARG A 45 18.00 7.32 2.19
CA ARG A 45 19.43 7.59 2.19
C ARG A 45 20.25 6.37 2.59
N LYS A 46 19.71 5.54 3.48
CA LYS A 46 20.42 4.37 4.01
C LYS A 46 20.26 3.12 3.15
N ARG A 47 19.18 3.03 2.38
CA ARG A 47 18.91 1.89 1.50
C ARG A 47 18.48 2.35 0.12
N LYS A 48 19.06 1.76 -0.92
CA LYS A 48 18.65 2.03 -2.29
C LYS A 48 17.19 1.59 -2.47
N ALA A 49 16.32 2.55 -2.79
CA ALA A 49 14.90 2.32 -3.05
C ALA A 49 14.66 1.85 -4.50
N ILE A 50 13.63 1.02 -4.69
CA ILE A 50 13.06 0.70 -6.00
C ILE A 50 12.23 1.91 -6.46
N ARG A 51 12.20 2.17 -7.78
CA ARG A 51 11.52 3.33 -8.36
C ARG A 51 10.23 2.98 -9.11
N THR A 52 9.95 1.70 -9.31
CA THR A 52 8.79 1.24 -10.07
C THR A 52 7.52 1.46 -9.25
N ALA A 53 6.50 2.09 -9.84
CA ALA A 53 5.20 2.26 -9.19
C ALA A 53 4.46 0.91 -9.03
N LYS A 54 3.59 0.81 -8.02
CA LYS A 54 2.58 -0.25 -7.92
C LYS A 54 1.29 0.22 -8.62
N PHE A 55 0.55 -0.71 -9.21
CA PHE A 55 -0.78 -0.43 -9.75
C PHE A 55 -1.86 -1.06 -8.87
N TYR A 56 -2.91 -0.30 -8.59
CA TYR A 56 -4.09 -0.77 -7.85
C TYR A 56 -5.36 -0.49 -8.66
N PHE A 57 -6.27 -1.47 -8.72
CA PHE A 57 -7.65 -1.19 -9.10
C PHE A 57 -8.38 -0.50 -7.94
N PHE A 58 -9.45 0.23 -8.28
CA PHE A 58 -10.25 0.99 -7.31
C PHE A 58 -11.01 0.09 -6.31
N ASP A 59 -11.19 -1.18 -6.61
CA ASP A 59 -11.97 -2.12 -5.80
C ASP A 59 -11.38 -3.54 -5.84
N PRO A 60 -11.23 -4.23 -4.68
CA PRO A 60 -10.73 -5.61 -4.62
C PRO A 60 -11.67 -6.61 -5.33
N GLY A 61 -12.99 -6.40 -5.30
CA GLY A 61 -13.96 -7.26 -5.98
C GLY A 61 -13.78 -7.24 -7.49
N VAL A 62 -13.54 -6.05 -8.06
CA VAL A 62 -13.20 -5.90 -9.48
C VAL A 62 -11.89 -6.64 -9.81
N THR A 63 -10.88 -6.51 -8.94
CA THR A 63 -9.62 -7.24 -9.09
C THR A 63 -9.86 -8.76 -9.17
N HIS A 64 -10.69 -9.30 -8.27
CA HIS A 64 -11.02 -10.73 -8.22
C HIS A 64 -11.84 -11.18 -9.42
N MET A 65 -12.83 -10.38 -9.82
CA MET A 65 -13.65 -10.66 -11.00
C MET A 65 -12.78 -10.77 -12.26
N LEU A 66 -11.90 -9.80 -12.50
CA LEU A 66 -10.99 -9.80 -13.65
C LEU A 66 -9.97 -10.94 -13.60
N ALA A 67 -9.55 -11.36 -12.41
CA ALA A 67 -8.65 -12.49 -12.21
C ALA A 67 -9.34 -13.87 -12.29
N GLY A 68 -10.68 -13.92 -12.45
CA GLY A 68 -11.44 -15.16 -12.44
C GLY A 68 -11.46 -15.87 -11.08
N THR A 69 -11.21 -15.14 -9.99
CA THR A 69 -11.19 -15.69 -8.64
C THR A 69 -12.61 -16.00 -8.16
N ARG A 70 -12.89 -17.28 -7.89
CA ARG A 70 -14.22 -17.75 -7.45
C ARG A 70 -14.38 -17.77 -5.94
N THR A 71 -13.31 -18.01 -5.21
CA THR A 71 -13.30 -18.12 -3.74
C THR A 71 -12.12 -17.37 -3.17
N LEU A 72 -12.32 -16.71 -2.03
CA LEU A 72 -11.30 -15.96 -1.32
C LEU A 72 -11.13 -16.56 0.08
N ASP A 73 -10.14 -17.44 0.23
CA ASP A 73 -9.78 -17.99 1.53
C ASP A 73 -9.07 -16.94 2.38
N ARG A 74 -9.52 -16.76 3.63
CA ARG A 74 -8.95 -15.81 4.60
C ARG A 74 -7.46 -16.05 4.90
N ASN A 75 -7.00 -17.28 4.77
CA ASN A 75 -5.60 -17.64 5.00
C ASN A 75 -4.75 -17.57 3.74
N SER A 76 -5.32 -17.17 2.61
CA SER A 76 -4.60 -17.09 1.34
C SER A 76 -3.79 -15.79 1.20
N HIS A 77 -2.71 -15.85 0.44
CA HIS A 77 -1.97 -14.68 0.02
C HIS A 77 -2.87 -13.66 -0.72
N LEU A 78 -3.86 -14.17 -1.46
CA LEU A 78 -4.80 -13.34 -2.20
C LEU A 78 -5.68 -12.50 -1.28
N TYR A 79 -6.13 -13.08 -0.15
CA TYR A 79 -6.85 -12.33 0.87
C TYR A 79 -5.98 -11.24 1.50
N GLY A 80 -4.70 -11.53 1.77
CA GLY A 80 -3.74 -10.54 2.25
C GLY A 80 -3.62 -9.34 1.30
N LYS A 81 -3.50 -9.61 0.01
CA LYS A 81 -3.45 -8.57 -1.04
C LYS A 81 -4.73 -7.75 -1.13
N SER A 82 -5.89 -8.40 -0.97
CA SER A 82 -7.18 -7.71 -0.96
C SER A 82 -7.33 -6.79 0.24
N PHE A 83 -6.86 -7.24 1.40
CA PHE A 83 -6.88 -6.44 2.61
C PHE A 83 -5.92 -5.24 2.51
N GLU A 84 -4.70 -5.44 1.97
CA GLU A 84 -3.77 -4.35 1.65
C GLU A 84 -4.44 -3.33 0.71
N GLN A 85 -5.05 -3.80 -0.39
CA GLN A 85 -5.74 -2.95 -1.35
C GLN A 85 -6.89 -2.17 -0.69
N PHE A 86 -7.70 -2.81 0.14
CA PHE A 86 -8.80 -2.17 0.88
C PHE A 86 -8.28 -1.01 1.75
N ILE A 87 -7.27 -1.24 2.55
CA ILE A 87 -6.66 -0.20 3.40
C ILE A 87 -6.06 0.93 2.53
N GLY A 88 -5.39 0.60 1.44
CA GLY A 88 -4.86 1.59 0.50
C GLY A 88 -5.94 2.47 -0.12
N MET A 89 -7.10 1.89 -0.48
CA MET A 89 -8.25 2.64 -0.99
C MET A 89 -8.85 3.58 0.05
N GLU A 90 -8.98 3.13 1.31
CA GLU A 90 -9.45 3.97 2.41
C GLU A 90 -8.52 5.16 2.67
N ILE A 91 -7.21 4.95 2.65
CA ILE A 91 -6.22 6.04 2.77
C ILE A 91 -6.37 7.02 1.60
N ARG A 92 -6.48 6.53 0.37
CA ARG A 92 -6.66 7.37 -0.81
C ARG A 92 -7.96 8.17 -0.76
N ALA A 93 -9.06 7.54 -0.35
CA ALA A 93 -10.35 8.19 -0.16
C ALA A 93 -10.25 9.31 0.91
N TYR A 94 -9.66 9.01 2.06
CA TYR A 94 -9.42 9.98 3.12
C TYR A 94 -8.64 11.20 2.62
N LEU A 95 -7.49 10.99 1.94
CA LEU A 95 -6.67 12.07 1.42
C LEU A 95 -7.45 12.95 0.42
N SER A 96 -8.26 12.33 -0.45
CA SER A 96 -9.08 13.02 -1.42
C SER A 96 -10.22 13.82 -0.76
N TYR A 97 -11.05 13.18 0.07
CA TYR A 97 -12.21 13.83 0.70
C TYR A 97 -11.82 14.93 1.68
N ARG A 98 -10.72 14.74 2.43
CA ARG A 98 -10.19 15.76 3.35
C ARG A 98 -9.32 16.78 2.64
N ARG A 99 -9.15 16.69 1.31
CA ARG A 99 -8.31 17.59 0.50
C ARG A 99 -6.90 17.75 1.07
N LYS A 100 -6.33 16.65 1.62
CA LYS A 100 -4.98 16.65 2.16
C LYS A 100 -3.99 16.60 0.99
N LYS A 101 -3.20 17.65 0.82
CA LYS A 101 -2.12 17.75 -0.17
C LYS A 101 -0.88 17.02 0.35
N ARG A 102 -0.98 15.72 0.57
CA ARG A 102 0.13 14.87 1.00
C ARG A 102 0.44 13.85 -0.10
N GLU A 103 1.73 13.59 -0.28
CA GLU A 103 2.16 12.51 -1.16
C GLU A 103 1.68 11.18 -0.62
N PHE A 104 1.15 10.33 -1.49
CA PHE A 104 0.75 8.97 -1.19
C PHE A 104 1.66 8.04 -1.99
N ALA A 105 2.49 7.29 -1.31
CA ALA A 105 3.55 6.48 -1.90
C ALA A 105 3.69 5.14 -1.17
N TYR A 106 4.56 4.27 -1.66
CA TYR A 106 5.06 3.10 -0.93
C TYR A 106 6.59 3.13 -0.88
N TRP A 107 7.18 2.33 -0.03
CA TRP A 107 8.62 2.17 -0.02
C TRP A 107 9.03 0.71 -0.16
N ARG A 108 10.04 0.47 -1.01
CA ARG A 108 10.68 -0.84 -1.11
C ARG A 108 12.16 -0.66 -1.39
N SER A 109 12.98 -1.36 -0.60
CA SER A 109 14.43 -1.39 -0.81
C SER A 109 14.82 -2.51 -1.78
N THR A 110 15.97 -2.37 -2.43
CA THR A 110 16.55 -3.43 -3.28
C THR A 110 16.90 -4.71 -2.49
N HIS A 111 16.95 -4.64 -1.15
CA HIS A 111 17.19 -5.77 -0.25
C HIS A 111 15.91 -6.45 0.24
N GLY A 112 14.75 -6.09 -0.32
CA GLY A 112 13.47 -6.74 -0.03
C GLY A 112 12.74 -6.28 1.23
N TYR A 113 13.15 -5.16 1.85
CA TYR A 113 12.32 -4.48 2.85
C TYR A 113 11.24 -3.69 2.14
N GLU A 114 10.04 -3.69 2.66
CA GLU A 114 8.89 -3.00 2.08
C GLU A 114 8.04 -2.39 3.19
N VAL A 115 7.43 -1.23 2.90
CA VAL A 115 6.35 -0.62 3.67
C VAL A 115 5.25 -0.26 2.68
N ASP A 116 4.05 -0.73 2.94
CA ASP A 116 2.96 -0.74 1.97
C ASP A 116 2.47 0.66 1.62
N PHE A 117 2.35 1.56 2.60
CA PHE A 117 1.86 2.91 2.36
C PHE A 117 2.61 3.96 3.18
N LEU A 118 2.86 5.10 2.54
CA LEU A 118 3.44 6.30 3.13
C LEU A 118 2.51 7.48 2.87
N ILE A 119 2.27 8.29 3.89
CA ILE A 119 1.51 9.54 3.78
C ILE A 119 2.46 10.70 4.10
N GLY A 120 2.86 11.43 3.07
CA GLY A 120 3.88 12.48 3.19
C GLY A 120 5.14 11.98 3.87
N ILE A 121 5.66 12.76 4.80
CA ILE A 121 6.75 12.39 5.71
C ILE A 121 6.23 12.12 7.14
N GLU A 122 4.93 12.04 7.31
CA GLU A 122 4.29 11.91 8.63
C GLU A 122 4.12 10.46 9.04
N THR A 123 3.63 9.60 8.13
CA THR A 123 3.13 8.27 8.53
C THR A 123 3.57 7.18 7.58
N ALA A 124 4.15 6.14 8.14
CA ALA A 124 4.51 4.88 7.47
C ALA A 124 3.58 3.76 7.96
N ILE A 125 2.97 3.03 7.03
CA ILE A 125 1.91 2.05 7.30
C ILE A 125 2.27 0.72 6.63
N GLU A 126 2.34 -0.33 7.44
CA GLU A 126 2.42 -1.73 7.00
C GLU A 126 1.07 -2.39 7.23
N VAL A 127 0.63 -3.25 6.32
CA VAL A 127 -0.67 -3.93 6.40
C VAL A 127 -0.49 -5.44 6.44
N LYS A 128 -1.11 -6.10 7.40
CA LYS A 128 -1.08 -7.57 7.54
C LYS A 128 -2.48 -8.11 7.80
N ALA A 129 -2.95 -9.03 6.98
CA ALA A 129 -4.24 -9.68 7.16
C ALA A 129 -4.24 -10.76 8.28
N SER A 130 -3.23 -10.76 9.14
CA SER A 130 -3.13 -11.71 10.24
C SER A 130 -3.99 -11.29 11.44
N GLN A 131 -4.56 -12.29 12.12
CA GLN A 131 -5.31 -12.11 13.38
C GLN A 131 -4.38 -12.14 14.61
N LYS A 132 -3.09 -12.31 14.42
CA LYS A 132 -2.07 -12.26 15.46
C LYS A 132 -0.79 -11.66 14.90
N VAL A 133 -0.43 -10.51 15.46
CA VAL A 133 0.76 -9.76 15.07
C VAL A 133 2.00 -10.30 15.77
N SER A 134 3.12 -10.26 15.08
CA SER A 134 4.44 -10.66 15.57
C SER A 134 5.51 -9.62 15.26
N GLY A 135 6.64 -9.69 15.95
CA GLY A 135 7.77 -8.79 15.68
C GLY A 135 8.34 -8.90 14.26
N ARG A 136 8.04 -9.98 13.54
CA ARG A 136 8.44 -10.16 12.12
C ARG A 136 7.65 -9.24 11.19
N ASP A 137 6.41 -8.94 11.54
CA ASP A 137 5.52 -8.11 10.74
C ASP A 137 5.95 -6.63 10.74
N LEU A 138 6.77 -6.23 11.71
CA LEU A 138 7.36 -4.89 11.81
C LEU A 138 8.68 -4.73 11.05
N ARG A 139 9.14 -5.75 10.32
CA ARG A 139 10.48 -5.75 9.70
C ARG A 139 10.68 -4.60 8.72
N GLY A 140 9.68 -4.31 7.88
CA GLY A 140 9.70 -3.20 6.92
C GLY A 140 9.76 -1.85 7.64
N LEU A 141 8.84 -1.65 8.59
CA LEU A 141 8.77 -0.42 9.38
C LEU A 141 10.06 -0.18 10.19
N LYS A 142 10.65 -1.21 10.80
CA LYS A 142 11.94 -1.10 11.52
C LYS A 142 13.07 -0.67 10.59
N ALA A 143 13.12 -1.24 9.38
CA ALA A 143 14.12 -0.88 8.40
C ALA A 143 13.94 0.57 7.90
N LEU A 144 12.70 1.02 7.68
CA LEU A 144 12.42 2.40 7.28
C LEU A 144 12.65 3.39 8.43
N LYS A 145 12.40 2.98 9.69
CA LYS A 145 12.64 3.84 10.85
C LYS A 145 14.10 4.31 10.97
N GLU A 146 15.05 3.53 10.48
CA GLU A 146 16.46 3.94 10.48
C GLU A 146 16.70 5.24 9.68
N GLU A 147 15.81 5.61 8.76
CA GLU A 147 15.89 6.89 8.03
C GLU A 147 15.57 8.10 8.93
N ASN A 148 14.86 7.91 10.05
CA ASN A 148 14.47 8.95 11.02
C ASN A 148 13.67 10.12 10.39
N ILE A 149 12.79 9.83 9.44
CA ILE A 149 12.01 10.85 8.69
C ILE A 149 10.56 10.86 9.19
N PHE A 150 9.95 9.69 9.31
CA PHE A 150 8.53 9.57 9.64
C PHE A 150 8.28 9.73 11.14
N LYS A 151 7.12 10.33 11.48
CA LYS A 151 6.69 10.52 12.86
C LYS A 151 5.94 9.32 13.42
N ASN A 152 5.11 8.69 12.58
CA ASN A 152 4.27 7.56 12.95
C ASN A 152 4.66 6.31 12.15
N TYR A 153 4.80 5.19 12.84
CA TYR A 153 5.03 3.87 12.25
C TYR A 153 3.92 2.94 12.71
N ILE A 154 3.02 2.58 11.80
CA ILE A 154 1.76 1.91 12.11
C ILE A 154 1.71 0.56 11.39
N LEU A 155 1.46 -0.50 12.14
CA LEU A 155 1.08 -1.80 11.61
C LEU A 155 -0.44 -1.94 11.72
N VAL A 156 -1.13 -2.05 10.59
CA VAL A 156 -2.57 -2.28 10.52
C VAL A 156 -2.82 -3.77 10.33
N SER A 157 -3.66 -4.37 11.18
CA SER A 157 -3.92 -5.81 11.12
C SER A 157 -5.36 -6.18 11.48
N GLN A 158 -5.67 -7.47 11.38
CA GLN A 158 -6.93 -8.04 11.89
C GLN A 158 -6.78 -8.59 13.33
N ASP A 159 -5.66 -8.34 13.98
CA ASP A 159 -5.48 -8.61 15.41
C ASP A 159 -6.31 -7.61 16.22
N PRO A 160 -7.28 -8.04 17.04
CA PRO A 160 -8.10 -7.13 17.82
C PRO A 160 -7.33 -6.43 18.95
N ILE A 161 -6.10 -6.86 19.24
CA ILE A 161 -5.27 -6.31 20.31
C ILE A 161 -4.46 -5.14 19.75
N ASN A 162 -4.83 -3.93 20.17
CA ASN A 162 -4.04 -2.74 19.86
C ASN A 162 -2.85 -2.65 20.81
N THR A 163 -1.66 -2.43 20.25
CA THR A 163 -0.43 -2.21 21.02
C THR A 163 0.24 -0.93 20.59
N ARG A 164 0.90 -0.29 21.54
CA ARG A 164 1.69 0.91 21.28
C ARG A 164 2.95 0.86 22.13
N ASP A 165 4.07 1.04 21.50
CA ASP A 165 5.33 1.37 22.17
C ASP A 165 5.82 2.76 21.72
N ASP A 166 6.98 3.21 22.22
CA ASP A 166 7.53 4.53 21.89
C ASP A 166 7.78 4.74 20.39
N ASN A 167 7.76 3.70 19.60
CA ASN A 167 8.22 3.73 18.23
C ASN A 167 7.20 3.23 17.21
N PHE A 168 6.36 2.26 17.60
CA PHE A 168 5.46 1.56 16.70
C PHE A 168 4.08 1.42 17.34
N GLN A 169 3.05 1.48 16.50
CA GLN A 169 1.69 1.19 16.87
C GLN A 169 1.21 0.00 16.05
N ALA A 170 0.70 -1.04 16.69
CA ALA A 170 -0.08 -2.05 16.00
C ALA A 170 -1.56 -1.79 16.30
N LEU A 171 -2.35 -1.59 15.26
CA LEU A 171 -3.75 -1.21 15.37
C LEU A 171 -4.63 -2.22 14.65
N TYR A 172 -5.74 -2.57 15.28
CA TYR A 172 -6.85 -3.22 14.61
C TYR A 172 -7.38 -2.31 13.50
N TRP A 173 -7.69 -2.87 12.34
CA TRP A 173 -7.98 -2.10 11.13
C TRP A 173 -9.14 -1.09 11.29
N GLU A 174 -10.22 -1.44 11.99
CA GLU A 174 -11.32 -0.49 12.27
C GLU A 174 -10.84 0.69 13.10
N LYS A 175 -10.06 0.42 14.15
CA LYS A 175 -9.45 1.47 14.98
C LYS A 175 -8.52 2.36 14.19
N PHE A 176 -7.73 1.78 13.27
CA PHE A 176 -6.89 2.56 12.37
C PHE A 176 -7.73 3.49 11.49
N LEU A 177 -8.81 2.99 10.90
CA LEU A 177 -9.69 3.80 10.04
C LEU A 177 -10.37 4.93 10.84
N ASP A 178 -10.89 4.64 12.03
CA ASP A 178 -11.46 5.66 12.92
C ASP A 178 -10.44 6.77 13.22
N ASP A 179 -9.21 6.40 13.55
CA ASP A 179 -8.15 7.36 13.87
C ASP A 179 -7.67 8.14 12.63
N LEU A 180 -7.64 7.49 11.46
CA LEU A 180 -7.34 8.14 10.19
C LEU A 180 -8.37 9.22 9.86
N TRP A 181 -9.66 8.87 9.90
CA TRP A 181 -10.76 9.79 9.61
C TRP A 181 -10.93 10.88 10.69
N ALA A 182 -10.38 10.66 11.89
CA ALA A 182 -10.27 11.67 12.96
C ALA A 182 -9.00 12.55 12.84
N ASP A 183 -8.27 12.50 11.72
CA ASP A 183 -7.06 13.30 11.44
C ASP A 183 -5.86 13.05 12.40
N LYS A 184 -5.79 11.88 13.08
CA LYS A 184 -4.74 11.65 14.10
C LYS A 184 -3.34 11.39 13.52
N PHE A 185 -3.24 11.06 12.23
CA PHE A 185 -1.97 10.65 11.60
C PHE A 185 -1.43 11.64 10.58
N CYS A 186 -2.18 12.67 10.21
CA CYS A 186 -1.87 13.59 9.11
C CYS A 186 -2.00 15.06 9.56
N CYS A 187 -1.44 15.40 10.70
CA CYS A 187 -1.41 16.78 11.20
C CYS A 187 -0.17 17.53 10.70
#